data_125eed94eb7eba4f211bcf07b0fcc79f
#
_entry.id   125eed94eb7eba4f211bcf07b0fcc79f
#
_cell.length_a   1.000
_cell.length_b   1.000
_cell.length_c   1.000
_cell.angle_alpha   90.00
_cell.angle_beta   90.00
_cell.angle_gamma   90.00
#
_symmetry.space_group_name_H-M   'P 1'
#
loop_
_entity.id
_entity.type
_entity.pdbx_description
1 polymer ?
#
loop_
_entity_poly.entity_id
_entity_poly.type
_entity_poly.pdbx_seq_one_letter_code
_entity_poly.pdbx_strand_id
1 'polypeptide(L)'
;VILGKDKPYLSAIICIRFFIVLKWAEQQGYGFTNYTSLSALPEVYQKLSEEVEKVNATLPDAQKINKFILLYKELDADDGELTRTRKVRRTVIADKYGDIITSIYDNKEMVDVDTVITFQDGGSSRIQTKLKVATLIENDGSAVSKSDINPAQRKAS
;
A
#
# COMPACT_ATOMS: atom_id res chain seq x y z
N VAL A 1 6.01 0.63 -2.19
CA VAL A 1 6.27 -0.71 -2.75
C VAL A 1 5.07 -1.15 -3.54
N ILE A 2 5.26 -1.44 -4.82
CA ILE A 2 4.20 -1.98 -5.68
C ILE A 2 4.10 -3.49 -5.46
N LEU A 3 2.89 -3.95 -5.28
CA LEU A 3 2.50 -5.34 -5.09
C LEU A 3 1.70 -5.79 -6.33
N GLY A 4 1.84 -7.04 -6.75
CA GLY A 4 1.08 -7.54 -7.90
C GLY A 4 1.58 -8.86 -8.48
N LYS A 5 2.74 -9.35 -8.02
CA LYS A 5 3.23 -10.65 -8.45
C LYS A 5 2.22 -11.74 -8.05
N ASP A 6 1.76 -12.50 -9.03
CA ASP A 6 0.77 -13.59 -8.86
C ASP A 6 -0.57 -13.12 -8.23
N LYS A 7 -0.93 -11.85 -8.45
CA LYS A 7 -2.16 -11.22 -7.96
C LYS A 7 -3.04 -10.73 -9.11
N PRO A 8 -4.36 -10.61 -8.91
CA PRO A 8 -5.28 -10.23 -9.96
C PRO A 8 -5.17 -8.77 -10.40
N TYR A 9 -4.58 -7.91 -9.56
CA TYR A 9 -4.38 -6.48 -9.82
C TYR A 9 -3.19 -5.93 -9.03
N LEU A 10 -2.75 -4.73 -9.38
CA LEU A 10 -1.69 -4.04 -8.66
C LEU A 10 -2.25 -3.29 -7.46
N SER A 11 -1.53 -3.37 -6.36
CA SER A 11 -1.73 -2.57 -5.16
C SER A 11 -0.40 -2.01 -4.65
N ALA A 12 -0.45 -1.16 -3.64
CA ALA A 12 0.75 -0.53 -3.11
C ALA A 12 0.75 -0.45 -1.58
N ILE A 13 1.94 -0.63 -1.01
CA ILE A 13 2.27 -0.15 0.33
C ILE A 13 3.01 1.18 0.16
N ILE A 14 2.46 2.25 0.70
CA ILE A 14 3.00 3.61 0.62
C ILE A 14 3.51 4.02 2.00
N CYS A 15 4.73 4.52 2.05
CA CYS A 15 5.30 5.16 3.23
C CYS A 15 5.34 6.66 2.97
N ILE A 16 4.72 7.45 3.85
CA ILE A 16 4.74 8.91 3.73
C ILE A 16 6.13 9.44 4.06
N ARG A 17 6.52 10.55 3.43
CA ARG A 17 7.69 11.33 3.87
C ARG A 17 7.28 12.19 5.04
N PHE A 18 7.70 11.80 6.25
CA PHE A 18 7.24 12.39 7.49
C PHE A 18 7.29 13.93 7.48
N PHE A 19 8.43 14.52 7.24
CA PHE A 19 8.60 15.98 7.30
C PHE A 19 7.80 16.75 6.24
N ILE A 20 7.55 16.15 5.08
CA ILE A 20 6.76 16.78 4.02
C ILE A 20 5.28 16.77 4.41
N VAL A 21 4.77 15.62 4.83
CA VAL A 21 3.36 15.47 5.21
C VAL A 21 3.07 16.18 6.52
N LEU A 22 4.00 16.16 7.49
CA LEU A 22 3.95 16.93 8.73
C LEU A 22 3.73 18.43 8.45
N LYS A 23 4.57 19.02 7.64
CA LYS A 23 4.47 20.45 7.31
C LYS A 23 3.14 20.79 6.64
N TRP A 24 2.69 19.94 5.74
CA TRP A 24 1.38 20.11 5.10
C TRP A 24 0.23 20.00 6.11
N ALA A 25 0.24 18.98 6.98
CA ALA A 25 -0.79 18.76 8.00
C ALA A 25 -0.85 19.91 9.01
N GLU A 26 0.30 20.44 9.44
CA GLU A 26 0.38 21.62 10.32
C GLU A 26 -0.22 22.85 9.67
N GLN A 27 0.05 23.09 8.37
CA GLN A 27 -0.53 24.22 7.62
C GLN A 27 -2.06 24.10 7.49
N GLN A 28 -2.59 22.89 7.47
CA GLN A 28 -4.04 22.63 7.43
C GLN A 28 -4.69 22.62 8.83
N GLY A 29 -3.89 22.64 9.91
CA GLY A 29 -4.39 22.61 11.28
C GLY A 29 -4.82 21.19 11.75
N TYR A 30 -4.38 20.14 11.10
CA TYR A 30 -4.69 18.76 11.49
C TYR A 30 -3.88 18.32 12.71
N GLY A 31 -4.54 17.69 13.69
CA GLY A 31 -3.90 17.17 14.89
C GLY A 31 -3.32 15.77 14.68
N PHE A 32 -2.07 15.58 15.08
CA PHE A 32 -1.38 14.29 15.10
C PHE A 32 -0.28 14.33 16.19
N THR A 33 0.22 13.18 16.59
CA THR A 33 1.25 13.06 17.64
C THR A 33 2.57 12.48 17.15
N ASN A 34 2.52 11.58 16.17
CA ASN A 34 3.69 10.87 15.64
C ASN A 34 3.44 10.42 14.20
N TYR A 35 4.42 9.71 13.62
CA TYR A 35 4.31 9.16 12.26
C TYR A 35 3.06 8.29 12.08
N THR A 36 2.83 7.38 13.03
CA THR A 36 1.71 6.42 12.96
C THR A 36 0.36 7.15 12.93
N SER A 37 0.15 8.14 13.81
CA SER A 37 -1.08 8.93 13.85
C SER A 37 -1.23 9.82 12.61
N LEU A 38 -0.13 10.40 12.11
CA LEU A 38 -0.14 11.21 10.89
C LEU A 38 -0.52 10.38 9.67
N SER A 39 0.09 9.20 9.51
CA SER A 39 -0.22 8.30 8.38
C SER A 39 -1.64 7.72 8.43
N ALA A 40 -2.27 7.70 9.60
CA ALA A 40 -3.64 7.22 9.79
C ALA A 40 -4.72 8.30 9.56
N LEU A 41 -4.34 9.57 9.38
CA LEU A 41 -5.31 10.65 9.16
C LEU A 41 -6.10 10.42 7.87
N PRO A 42 -7.46 10.53 7.92
CA PRO A 42 -8.30 10.43 6.72
C PRO A 42 -7.92 11.44 5.64
N GLU A 43 -7.51 12.65 6.02
CA GLU A 43 -7.11 13.73 5.12
C GLU A 43 -5.80 13.40 4.39
N VAL A 44 -4.87 12.69 5.03
CA VAL A 44 -3.64 12.19 4.40
C VAL A 44 -3.98 11.10 3.38
N TYR A 45 -4.88 10.17 3.73
CA TYR A 45 -5.38 9.16 2.79
C TYR A 45 -6.07 9.79 1.58
N GLN A 46 -6.91 10.79 1.79
CA GLN A 46 -7.58 11.51 0.70
C GLN A 46 -6.55 12.17 -0.22
N LYS A 47 -5.57 12.88 0.35
CA LYS A 47 -4.52 13.55 -0.42
C LYS A 47 -3.71 12.56 -1.25
N LEU A 48 -3.33 11.43 -0.66
CA LEU A 48 -2.58 10.40 -1.37
C LEU A 48 -3.44 9.70 -2.44
N SER A 49 -4.73 9.49 -2.18
CA SER A 49 -5.66 8.94 -3.18
C SER A 49 -5.72 9.81 -4.43
N GLU A 50 -5.88 11.13 -4.26
CA GLU A 50 -5.87 12.10 -5.36
C GLU A 50 -4.58 12.03 -6.19
N GLU A 51 -3.42 11.93 -5.52
CA GLU A 51 -2.13 11.84 -6.22
C GLU A 51 -1.96 10.50 -6.97
N VAL A 52 -2.39 9.39 -6.39
CA VAL A 52 -2.34 8.08 -7.06
C VAL A 52 -3.32 8.05 -8.24
N GLU A 53 -4.50 8.63 -8.11
CA GLU A 53 -5.48 8.72 -9.21
C GLU A 53 -4.94 9.54 -10.38
N LYS A 54 -4.22 10.64 -10.13
CA LYS A 54 -3.54 11.42 -11.18
C LYS A 54 -2.53 10.57 -11.94
N VAL A 55 -1.75 9.77 -11.24
CA VAL A 55 -0.79 8.84 -11.86
C VAL A 55 -1.53 7.76 -12.63
N ASN A 56 -2.56 7.17 -12.05
CA ASN A 56 -3.38 6.14 -12.71
C ASN A 56 -3.99 6.63 -14.02
N ALA A 57 -4.38 7.91 -14.11
CA ALA A 57 -4.93 8.50 -15.33
C ALA A 57 -3.93 8.48 -16.51
N THR A 58 -2.65 8.36 -16.23
CA THR A 58 -1.58 8.29 -17.25
C THR A 58 -1.15 6.87 -17.59
N LEU A 59 -1.67 5.86 -16.90
CA LEU A 59 -1.26 4.47 -16.99
C LEU A 59 -2.30 3.62 -17.75
N PRO A 60 -1.84 2.59 -18.49
CA PRO A 60 -2.74 1.54 -18.98
C PRO A 60 -3.46 0.84 -17.85
N ASP A 61 -4.67 0.31 -18.07
CA ASP A 61 -5.50 -0.29 -17.03
C ASP A 61 -4.80 -1.40 -16.25
N ALA A 62 -4.01 -2.24 -16.91
CA ALA A 62 -3.25 -3.31 -16.28
C ALA A 62 -2.12 -2.82 -15.33
N GLN A 63 -1.74 -1.55 -15.41
CA GLN A 63 -0.67 -0.95 -14.62
C GLN A 63 -1.19 0.01 -13.53
N LYS A 64 -2.49 0.23 -13.49
CA LYS A 64 -3.11 1.09 -12.48
C LYS A 64 -3.05 0.45 -11.10
N ILE A 65 -2.85 1.28 -10.09
CA ILE A 65 -2.94 0.87 -8.68
C ILE A 65 -4.42 0.86 -8.28
N ASN A 66 -4.91 -0.31 -7.90
CA ASN A 66 -6.31 -0.48 -7.53
C ASN A 66 -6.56 -0.18 -6.06
N LYS A 67 -5.63 -0.60 -5.20
CA LYS A 67 -5.71 -0.41 -3.76
C LYS A 67 -4.35 -0.01 -3.19
N PHE A 68 -4.37 0.72 -2.07
CA PHE A 68 -3.15 0.96 -1.31
C PHE A 68 -3.43 1.07 0.19
N ILE A 69 -2.37 0.92 0.96
CA ILE A 69 -2.33 1.26 2.39
C ILE A 69 -1.21 2.26 2.64
N LEU A 70 -1.37 3.09 3.67
CA LEU A 70 -0.28 3.87 4.23
C LEU A 70 0.32 3.10 5.40
N LEU A 71 1.60 2.74 5.28
CA LEU A 71 2.29 2.00 6.33
C LEU A 71 2.47 2.88 7.56
N TYR A 72 2.43 2.30 8.74
CA TYR A 72 2.53 2.96 10.05
C TYR A 72 3.95 3.44 10.40
N LYS A 73 4.95 3.14 9.57
CA LYS A 73 6.35 3.56 9.72
C LYS A 73 7.04 3.70 8.36
N GLU A 74 8.18 4.38 8.32
CA GLU A 74 9.05 4.33 7.15
C GLU A 74 9.79 2.98 7.07
N LEU A 75 10.17 2.58 5.86
CA LEU A 75 11.03 1.41 5.68
C LEU A 75 12.45 1.75 6.12
N ASP A 76 13.09 0.81 6.80
CA ASP A 76 14.42 0.99 7.37
C ASP A 76 15.41 -0.09 6.89
N ALA A 77 16.66 0.34 6.77
CA ALA A 77 17.77 -0.57 6.45
C ALA A 77 18.15 -1.45 7.65
N ASP A 78 18.06 -0.93 8.87
CA ASP A 78 18.38 -1.67 10.09
C ASP A 78 17.38 -2.79 10.37
N ASP A 79 16.12 -2.58 9.98
CA ASP A 79 15.08 -3.61 9.97
C ASP A 79 15.21 -4.61 8.79
N GLY A 80 16.24 -4.47 7.98
CA GLY A 80 16.48 -5.30 6.81
C GLY A 80 15.53 -5.07 5.64
N GLU A 81 14.65 -4.06 5.71
CA GLU A 81 13.64 -3.75 4.68
C GLU A 81 14.25 -3.08 3.45
N LEU A 82 15.33 -2.35 3.66
CA LEU A 82 16.12 -1.70 2.62
C LEU A 82 17.54 -2.24 2.58
N THR A 83 18.17 -2.17 1.41
CA THR A 83 19.62 -2.34 1.28
C THR A 83 20.34 -1.08 1.78
N ARG A 84 21.67 -1.15 1.94
CA ARG A 84 22.50 0.03 2.24
C ARG A 84 22.36 1.15 1.20
N THR A 85 22.02 0.80 -0.04
CA THR A 85 21.76 1.75 -1.13
C THR A 85 20.27 2.15 -1.23
N ARG A 86 19.48 1.89 -0.18
CA ARG A 86 18.06 2.20 -0.04
C ARG A 86 17.15 1.54 -1.08
N LYS A 87 17.53 0.41 -1.63
CA LYS A 87 16.67 -0.41 -2.48
C LYS A 87 15.79 -1.32 -1.61
N VAL A 88 14.50 -1.40 -1.95
CA VAL A 88 13.53 -2.24 -1.23
C VAL A 88 13.87 -3.72 -1.39
N ARG A 89 13.95 -4.43 -0.28
CA ARG A 89 14.12 -5.88 -0.24
C ARG A 89 12.75 -6.57 -0.27
N ARG A 90 12.26 -6.83 -1.47
CA ARG A 90 10.88 -7.28 -1.71
C ARG A 90 10.51 -8.57 -0.97
N THR A 91 11.43 -9.52 -0.82
CA THR A 91 11.21 -10.75 -0.04
C THR A 91 10.97 -10.44 1.43
N VAL A 92 11.77 -9.57 2.03
CA VAL A 92 11.61 -9.16 3.42
C VAL A 92 10.26 -8.44 3.62
N ILE A 93 9.87 -7.58 2.68
CA ILE A 93 8.56 -6.92 2.73
C ILE A 93 7.42 -7.95 2.64
N ALA A 94 7.51 -8.92 1.74
CA ALA A 94 6.50 -9.97 1.59
C ALA A 94 6.35 -10.83 2.86
N ASP A 95 7.46 -11.16 3.50
CA ASP A 95 7.46 -11.95 4.73
C ASP A 95 6.95 -11.13 5.93
N LYS A 96 7.48 -9.92 6.10
CA LYS A 96 7.18 -9.08 7.27
C LYS A 96 5.76 -8.52 7.27
N TYR A 97 5.26 -8.14 6.10
CA TYR A 97 3.94 -7.53 5.91
C TYR A 97 2.93 -8.46 5.22
N GLY A 98 3.17 -9.77 5.24
CA GLY A 98 2.33 -10.77 4.58
C GLY A 98 0.86 -10.69 4.95
N ASP A 99 0.54 -10.51 6.23
CA ASP A 99 -0.84 -10.38 6.73
C ASP A 99 -1.54 -9.12 6.20
N ILE A 100 -0.80 -8.00 6.14
CA ILE A 100 -1.30 -6.74 5.56
C ILE A 100 -1.56 -6.93 4.06
N ILE A 101 -0.61 -7.52 3.35
CA ILE A 101 -0.73 -7.79 1.91
C ILE A 101 -1.93 -8.71 1.64
N THR A 102 -2.08 -9.78 2.39
CA THR A 102 -3.23 -10.68 2.27
C THR A 102 -4.55 -9.94 2.50
N SER A 103 -4.61 -9.09 3.52
CA SER A 103 -5.80 -8.31 3.85
C SER A 103 -6.22 -7.35 2.72
N ILE A 104 -5.26 -6.77 1.98
CA ILE A 104 -5.54 -5.93 0.82
C ILE A 104 -6.29 -6.72 -0.26
N TYR A 105 -5.83 -7.94 -0.56
CA TYR A 105 -6.40 -8.79 -1.59
C TYR A 105 -7.66 -9.56 -1.15
N ASP A 106 -7.86 -9.71 0.16
CA ASP A 106 -9.08 -10.28 0.75
C ASP A 106 -10.24 -9.25 0.86
N ASN A 107 -10.10 -8.08 0.24
CA ASN A 107 -11.08 -7.00 0.24
C ASN A 107 -11.46 -6.49 1.63
N LYS A 108 -10.56 -6.55 2.59
CA LYS A 108 -10.76 -5.91 3.89
C LYS A 108 -10.65 -4.40 3.76
N GLU A 109 -11.53 -3.68 4.42
CA GLU A 109 -11.49 -2.22 4.47
C GLU A 109 -10.48 -1.69 5.48
N MET A 110 -10.25 -2.46 6.55
CA MET A 110 -9.34 -2.13 7.64
C MET A 110 -8.48 -3.34 8.00
N VAL A 111 -7.25 -3.07 8.39
CA VAL A 111 -6.30 -4.09 8.85
C VAL A 111 -5.83 -3.71 10.25
N ASP A 112 -6.07 -4.58 11.23
CA ASP A 112 -5.53 -4.41 12.58
C ASP A 112 -4.03 -4.74 12.59
N VAL A 113 -3.25 -3.84 13.16
CA VAL A 113 -1.81 -4.01 13.35
C VAL A 113 -1.50 -3.94 14.84
N ASP A 114 -0.85 -4.98 15.33
CA ASP A 114 -0.30 -5.05 16.68
C ASP A 114 1.11 -5.62 16.58
N THR A 115 2.09 -4.74 16.67
CA THR A 115 3.49 -5.11 16.49
C THR A 115 4.41 -4.32 17.40
N VAL A 116 5.62 -4.83 17.61
CA VAL A 116 6.67 -4.11 18.33
C VAL A 116 7.70 -3.62 17.33
N ILE A 117 7.99 -2.32 17.35
CA ILE A 117 9.09 -1.73 16.58
C ILE A 117 10.27 -1.53 17.52
N THR A 118 11.47 -1.91 17.05
CA THR A 118 12.72 -1.61 17.74
C THR A 118 13.37 -0.41 17.06
N PHE A 119 13.76 0.58 17.85
CA PHE A 119 14.46 1.77 17.37
C PHE A 119 15.98 1.56 17.38
N GLN A 120 16.70 2.39 16.65
CA GLN A 120 18.17 2.35 16.54
C GLN A 120 18.90 2.51 17.89
N ASP A 121 18.27 3.18 18.85
CA ASP A 121 18.78 3.35 20.23
C ASP A 121 18.59 2.12 21.12
N GLY A 122 18.02 1.04 20.57
CA GLY A 122 17.69 -0.18 21.30
C GLY A 122 16.36 -0.11 22.06
N GLY A 123 15.66 1.02 22.04
CA GLY A 123 14.32 1.16 22.57
C GLY A 123 13.32 0.40 21.71
N SER A 124 12.23 -0.10 22.32
CA SER A 124 11.13 -0.72 21.60
C SER A 124 9.81 -0.05 21.96
N SER A 125 8.91 0.03 20.99
CA SER A 125 7.54 0.51 21.23
C SER A 125 6.55 -0.43 20.57
N ARG A 126 5.48 -0.76 21.30
CA ARG A 126 4.37 -1.50 20.74
C ARG A 126 3.47 -0.54 19.98
N ILE A 127 3.21 -0.87 18.74
CA ILE A 127 2.27 -0.15 17.87
C ILE A 127 1.00 -0.97 17.75
N GLN A 128 -0.11 -0.36 18.17
CA GLN A 128 -1.45 -0.86 17.92
C GLN A 128 -2.19 0.19 17.11
N THR A 129 -2.51 -0.15 15.87
CA THR A 129 -3.20 0.77 14.96
C THR A 129 -4.07 -0.01 13.97
N LYS A 130 -4.95 0.71 13.30
CA LYS A 130 -5.73 0.18 12.18
C LYS A 130 -5.30 0.88 10.90
N LEU A 131 -4.94 0.10 9.90
CA LEU A 131 -4.62 0.61 8.57
C LEU A 131 -5.87 0.55 7.70
N LYS A 132 -6.21 1.67 7.08
CA LYS A 132 -7.27 1.71 6.08
C LYS A 132 -6.73 1.18 4.75
N VAL A 133 -7.49 0.31 4.11
CA VAL A 133 -7.25 -0.08 2.72
C VAL A 133 -8.01 0.90 1.83
N ALA A 134 -7.28 1.79 1.16
CA ALA A 134 -7.87 2.69 0.19
C ALA A 134 -8.11 1.96 -1.13
N THR A 135 -9.35 1.95 -1.58
CA THR A 135 -9.76 1.37 -2.86
C THR A 135 -10.01 2.47 -3.86
N LEU A 136 -9.22 2.51 -4.94
CA LEU A 136 -9.33 3.47 -6.03
C LEU A 136 -10.12 2.89 -7.21
N ILE A 137 -9.97 1.59 -7.46
CA ILE A 137 -10.66 0.85 -8.50
C ILE A 137 -11.26 -0.38 -7.85
N GLU A 138 -12.58 -0.46 -7.86
CA GLU A 138 -13.28 -1.67 -7.42
C GLU A 138 -13.13 -2.75 -8.49
N ASN A 139 -12.70 -3.92 -8.06
CA ASN A 139 -12.78 -5.11 -8.89
C ASN A 139 -14.05 -5.85 -8.47
N ASP A 140 -15.10 -5.68 -9.25
CA ASP A 140 -16.22 -6.61 -9.24
C ASP A 140 -15.60 -7.99 -9.45
N GLY A 141 -15.84 -8.91 -8.54
CA GLY A 141 -15.26 -10.26 -8.55
C GLY A 141 -15.61 -11.13 -9.78
N SER A 142 -15.88 -10.50 -10.91
CA SER A 142 -15.94 -11.12 -12.23
C SER A 142 -14.50 -11.38 -12.71
N ALA A 143 -13.87 -12.42 -12.13
CA ALA A 143 -12.80 -13.10 -12.85
C ALA A 143 -13.37 -13.48 -14.22
N VAL A 144 -12.89 -12.82 -15.26
CA VAL A 144 -13.11 -13.28 -16.63
C VAL A 144 -12.58 -14.71 -16.67
N SER A 145 -13.49 -15.65 -16.61
CA SER A 145 -13.19 -17.05 -16.77
C SER A 145 -12.46 -17.21 -18.10
N LYS A 146 -11.28 -17.81 -18.08
CA LYS A 146 -10.50 -18.18 -19.27
C LYS A 146 -11.22 -19.15 -20.21
N SER A 147 -12.54 -19.35 -20.04
CA SER A 147 -13.35 -20.29 -20.82
C SER A 147 -14.02 -19.69 -22.04
N ASP A 148 -13.93 -18.37 -22.29
CA ASP A 148 -14.60 -17.72 -23.43
C ASP A 148 -13.67 -17.40 -24.60
N ILE A 149 -12.53 -18.08 -24.70
CA ILE A 149 -11.80 -18.12 -25.96
C ILE A 149 -12.42 -19.25 -26.79
N ASN A 150 -13.47 -18.92 -27.49
CA ASN A 150 -14.08 -19.77 -28.48
C ASN A 150 -13.05 -20.10 -29.59
N PRO A 151 -12.61 -21.36 -29.77
CA PRO A 151 -11.65 -21.73 -30.79
C PRO A 151 -12.23 -21.70 -32.21
N ALA A 152 -13.47 -21.25 -32.41
CA ALA A 152 -14.17 -21.31 -33.68
C ALA A 152 -13.82 -20.16 -34.65
N GLN A 153 -12.97 -19.20 -34.31
CA GLN A 153 -12.55 -18.13 -35.22
C GLN A 153 -11.15 -18.32 -35.87
N ARG A 154 -10.59 -19.51 -35.81
CA ARG A 154 -9.34 -19.83 -36.49
C ARG A 154 -9.54 -20.53 -37.85
N LYS A 155 -10.67 -20.36 -38.51
CA LYS A 155 -10.87 -20.79 -39.93
C LYS A 155 -11.55 -19.72 -40.71
N ALA A 156 -10.83 -18.67 -41.03
CA ALA A 156 -11.07 -17.84 -42.24
C ALA A 156 -9.68 -17.44 -42.76
N SER A 157 -9.17 -18.23 -43.63
CA SER A 157 -8.05 -17.87 -44.49
C SER A 157 -8.43 -16.75 -45.43
#